data_5d8d6bdbaece47bbfe4168d5a5910851
#
_entry.id   5d8d6bdbaece47bbfe4168d5a5910851
#
_cell.length_a   1.000
_cell.length_b   1.000
_cell.length_c   1.000
_cell.angle_alpha   90.00
_cell.angle_beta   90.00
_cell.angle_gamma   90.00
#
_symmetry.space_group_name_H-M   'P 1'
#
loop_
_entity.id
_entity.type
_entity.pdbx_description
1 polymer ?
#
loop_
_entity_poly.entity_id
_entity_poly.type
_entity_poly.pdbx_seq_one_letter_code
_entity_poly.pdbx_strand_id
1 'polypeptide(L)'
;MPTDSTGEATVPGDRWVEFAQIDNVRDLGGLPVQNGGTTRFGVVYRSSTPQNLTESDMAKLLGPIGLRTLIDLRLPDEVEREGYGLLATADVRRVCLPVRKSPQSSLAARDLVPDSSRVDLVDLYDKLLAGSAESIVAAVRLVIDAGHHSVLFHCAAGKDRTGVLAAVLLDAVGVPPEAIAADYALTGERMHLVRDRLDALPSYAGLPPVSTGILGVEAEVMRRFLAKLSADHGGAAEWLLAGGLTTGELARLRAVLIAPE
;
A
#
# COMPACT_ATOMS: atom_id res chain seq x y z
N MET A 1 2.38 -30.01 -13.04
CA MET A 1 2.71 -28.61 -12.78
C MET A 1 3.86 -28.24 -13.73
N PRO A 2 3.72 -27.35 -14.70
CA PRO A 2 4.85 -26.87 -15.47
C PRO A 2 5.54 -25.78 -14.67
N THR A 3 6.75 -26.01 -14.20
CA THR A 3 7.65 -25.01 -13.69
C THR A 3 8.31 -24.32 -14.87
N ASP A 4 8.07 -23.04 -15.04
CA ASP A 4 8.89 -22.22 -15.92
C ASP A 4 10.27 -22.04 -15.30
N SER A 5 11.31 -22.10 -16.14
CA SER A 5 12.71 -22.30 -15.75
C SER A 5 13.42 -21.07 -15.19
N THR A 6 12.71 -20.04 -14.77
CA THR A 6 13.26 -18.78 -14.25
C THR A 6 13.06 -18.53 -12.75
N GLY A 7 12.31 -19.39 -12.04
CA GLY A 7 12.14 -19.25 -10.58
C GLY A 7 11.41 -17.98 -10.13
N GLU A 8 10.81 -17.24 -11.04
CA GLU A 8 9.98 -16.07 -10.68
C GLU A 8 8.63 -16.54 -10.14
N ALA A 9 8.30 -16.14 -8.93
CA ALA A 9 6.99 -16.35 -8.33
C ALA A 9 5.95 -15.56 -9.13
N THR A 10 5.16 -16.24 -9.96
CA THR A 10 4.05 -15.61 -10.71
C THR A 10 2.96 -15.22 -9.72
N VAL A 11 2.74 -13.93 -9.55
CA VAL A 11 1.58 -13.40 -8.84
C VAL A 11 0.34 -13.63 -9.68
N PRO A 12 -0.77 -14.21 -9.15
CA PRO A 12 -1.99 -14.42 -9.92
C PRO A 12 -2.47 -13.13 -10.58
N GLY A 13 -2.70 -13.16 -11.90
CA GLY A 13 -3.01 -11.97 -12.71
C GLY A 13 -4.38 -11.32 -12.45
N ASP A 14 -5.24 -11.95 -11.66
CA ASP A 14 -6.65 -11.55 -11.47
C ASP A 14 -6.90 -10.77 -10.16
N ARG A 15 -5.92 -10.00 -9.71
CA ARG A 15 -6.05 -9.16 -8.51
C ARG A 15 -6.39 -7.69 -8.82
N TRP A 16 -6.28 -7.29 -10.08
CA TRP A 16 -6.61 -5.93 -10.51
C TRP A 16 -8.10 -5.66 -10.45
N VAL A 17 -8.46 -4.46 -9.98
CA VAL A 17 -9.81 -3.96 -10.01
C VAL A 17 -9.86 -2.66 -10.83
N GLU A 18 -10.49 -2.73 -11.99
CA GLU A 18 -10.55 -1.59 -12.91
C GLU A 18 -11.60 -0.57 -12.47
N PHE A 19 -11.21 0.70 -12.45
CA PHE A 19 -12.08 1.86 -12.19
C PHE A 19 -11.88 2.91 -13.29
N ALA A 20 -12.86 3.79 -13.47
CA ALA A 20 -12.74 4.89 -14.42
C ALA A 20 -11.80 5.99 -13.92
N GLN A 21 -11.77 6.24 -12.61
CA GLN A 21 -11.07 7.39 -12.02
C GLN A 21 -10.11 7.05 -10.86
N ILE A 22 -9.82 5.78 -10.62
CA ILE A 22 -8.73 5.37 -9.73
C ILE A 22 -7.84 4.37 -10.47
N ASP A 23 -6.55 4.55 -10.34
CA ASP A 23 -5.56 3.61 -10.89
C ASP A 23 -4.87 2.82 -9.76
N ASN A 24 -4.14 1.79 -10.15
CA ASN A 24 -3.33 0.99 -9.24
C ASN A 24 -4.15 0.31 -8.14
N VAL A 25 -5.45 0.01 -8.42
CA VAL A 25 -6.34 -0.69 -7.47
C VAL A 25 -6.18 -2.18 -7.61
N ARG A 26 -5.85 -2.84 -6.53
CA ARG A 26 -5.79 -4.31 -6.49
C ARG A 26 -6.03 -4.90 -5.11
N ASP A 27 -6.54 -6.12 -5.11
CA ASP A 27 -6.66 -6.97 -3.93
C ASP A 27 -5.27 -7.51 -3.50
N LEU A 28 -5.01 -7.58 -2.21
CA LEU A 28 -3.83 -8.26 -1.67
C LEU A 28 -4.05 -9.76 -1.43
N GLY A 29 -5.20 -10.29 -1.84
CA GLY A 29 -5.50 -11.72 -1.83
C GLY A 29 -4.72 -12.52 -2.89
N GLY A 30 -4.67 -13.85 -2.72
CA GLY A 30 -4.07 -14.77 -3.68
C GLY A 30 -2.55 -14.86 -3.64
N LEU A 31 -1.86 -14.14 -2.77
CA LEU A 31 -0.42 -14.25 -2.61
C LEU A 31 -0.03 -15.49 -1.80
N PRO A 32 1.02 -16.24 -2.18
CA PRO A 32 1.44 -17.43 -1.45
C PRO A 32 1.91 -17.09 -0.02
N VAL A 33 1.72 -18.02 0.91
CA VAL A 33 2.21 -17.91 2.27
C VAL A 33 3.19 -19.06 2.55
N GLN A 34 4.30 -18.80 3.26
CA GLN A 34 5.41 -19.76 3.47
C GLN A 34 4.97 -21.12 4.03
N ASN A 35 3.96 -21.15 4.89
CA ASN A 35 3.48 -22.37 5.54
C ASN A 35 2.29 -23.03 4.81
N GLY A 36 2.08 -22.70 3.54
CA GLY A 36 0.95 -23.15 2.74
C GLY A 36 -0.22 -22.18 2.73
N GLY A 37 -1.12 -22.35 1.76
CA GLY A 37 -2.25 -21.44 1.53
C GLY A 37 -1.89 -20.14 0.86
N THR A 38 -2.84 -19.23 0.81
CA THR A 38 -2.70 -17.91 0.18
C THR A 38 -3.31 -16.82 1.05
N THR A 39 -2.98 -15.56 0.76
CA THR A 39 -3.72 -14.44 1.34
C THR A 39 -5.17 -14.43 0.86
N ARG A 40 -6.08 -14.01 1.74
CA ARG A 40 -7.53 -14.02 1.51
C ARG A 40 -7.95 -12.85 0.61
N PHE A 41 -8.72 -13.16 -0.43
CA PHE A 41 -9.37 -12.15 -1.27
C PHE A 41 -10.48 -11.40 -0.53
N GLY A 42 -10.78 -10.17 -0.97
CA GLY A 42 -11.89 -9.37 -0.48
C GLY A 42 -11.67 -8.69 0.88
N VAL A 43 -10.50 -8.84 1.47
CA VAL A 43 -10.21 -8.30 2.81
C VAL A 43 -9.47 -6.97 2.72
N VAL A 44 -8.40 -6.91 1.95
CA VAL A 44 -7.53 -5.73 1.87
C VAL A 44 -7.20 -5.38 0.44
N TYR A 45 -7.45 -4.13 0.09
CA TYR A 45 -7.15 -3.52 -1.20
C TYR A 45 -6.14 -2.39 -1.04
N ARG A 46 -5.36 -2.15 -2.07
CA ARG A 46 -4.50 -0.97 -2.18
C ARG A 46 -4.80 -0.19 -3.46
N SER A 47 -4.56 1.14 -3.45
CA SER A 47 -4.81 1.99 -4.61
C SER A 47 -3.96 3.26 -4.64
N SER A 48 -4.03 4.01 -5.74
CA SER A 48 -3.77 5.45 -5.76
C SER A 48 -4.92 6.20 -5.08
N THR A 49 -4.79 7.52 -4.98
CA THR A 49 -5.78 8.35 -4.29
C THR A 49 -7.15 8.35 -4.98
N PRO A 50 -8.28 8.13 -4.24
CA PRO A 50 -9.60 7.90 -4.81
C PRO A 50 -10.51 9.15 -4.84
N GLN A 51 -9.99 10.38 -4.70
CA GLN A 51 -10.85 11.57 -4.58
C GLN A 51 -11.64 11.93 -5.83
N ASN A 52 -11.25 11.43 -7.02
CA ASN A 52 -11.91 11.77 -8.30
C ASN A 52 -12.91 10.71 -8.79
N LEU A 53 -13.35 9.79 -7.90
CA LEU A 53 -14.32 8.74 -8.25
C LEU A 53 -15.59 9.29 -8.90
N THR A 54 -16.06 8.60 -9.93
CA THR A 54 -17.40 8.79 -10.49
C THR A 54 -18.46 8.09 -9.64
N GLU A 55 -19.73 8.37 -9.88
CA GLU A 55 -20.84 7.64 -9.25
C GLU A 55 -20.80 6.14 -9.57
N SER A 56 -20.41 5.77 -10.80
CA SER A 56 -20.24 4.38 -11.21
C SER A 56 -19.11 3.70 -10.46
N ASP A 57 -17.98 4.41 -10.26
CA ASP A 57 -16.87 3.92 -9.45
C ASP A 57 -17.28 3.74 -7.99
N MET A 58 -18.05 4.69 -7.43
CA MET A 58 -18.62 4.60 -6.08
C MET A 58 -19.54 3.39 -5.92
N ALA A 59 -20.43 3.15 -6.89
CA ALA A 59 -21.31 1.99 -6.87
C ALA A 59 -20.54 0.68 -6.86
N LYS A 60 -19.45 0.58 -7.64
CA LYS A 60 -18.54 -0.59 -7.65
C LYS A 60 -17.80 -0.76 -6.32
N LEU A 61 -17.30 0.34 -5.76
CA LEU A 61 -16.53 0.33 -4.52
C LEU A 61 -17.38 -0.07 -3.30
N LEU A 62 -18.61 0.46 -3.22
CA LEU A 62 -19.53 0.20 -2.10
C LEU A 62 -20.31 -1.12 -2.25
N GLY A 63 -20.60 -1.53 -3.47
CA GLY A 63 -21.34 -2.75 -3.81
C GLY A 63 -20.43 -3.98 -3.92
N PRO A 64 -19.90 -4.33 -5.11
CA PRO A 64 -19.12 -5.54 -5.30
C PRO A 64 -17.88 -5.69 -4.40
N ILE A 65 -17.14 -4.60 -4.13
CA ILE A 65 -15.99 -4.62 -3.22
C ILE A 65 -16.45 -4.57 -1.78
N GLY A 66 -17.59 -3.91 -1.51
CA GLY A 66 -18.15 -3.80 -0.18
C GLY A 66 -17.27 -2.99 0.78
N LEU A 67 -16.64 -1.91 0.30
CA LEU A 67 -15.73 -1.10 1.12
C LEU A 67 -16.39 -0.63 2.41
N ARG A 68 -15.76 -0.89 3.54
CA ARG A 68 -16.19 -0.42 4.87
C ARG A 68 -15.20 0.56 5.50
N THR A 69 -13.90 0.37 5.23
CA THR A 69 -12.86 1.23 5.80
C THR A 69 -11.91 1.74 4.73
N LEU A 70 -11.72 3.05 4.70
CA LEU A 70 -10.71 3.74 3.90
C LEU A 70 -9.60 4.24 4.83
N ILE A 71 -8.37 3.78 4.62
CA ILE A 71 -7.18 4.26 5.33
C ILE A 71 -6.41 5.20 4.41
N ASP A 72 -6.34 6.46 4.78
CA ASP A 72 -5.61 7.48 4.04
C ASP A 72 -4.23 7.70 4.66
N LEU A 73 -3.18 7.37 3.90
CA LEU A 73 -1.77 7.51 4.32
C LEU A 73 -1.17 8.88 3.95
N ARG A 74 -1.96 9.76 3.34
CA ARG A 74 -1.53 11.11 2.96
C ARG A 74 -1.34 11.98 4.21
N LEU A 75 -0.57 13.04 4.05
CA LEU A 75 -0.42 14.02 5.10
C LEU A 75 -1.68 14.89 5.23
N PRO A 76 -1.95 15.49 6.40
CA PRO A 76 -3.13 16.33 6.60
C PRO A 76 -3.27 17.47 5.60
N ASP A 77 -2.18 18.12 5.21
CA ASP A 77 -2.16 19.18 4.21
C ASP A 77 -2.46 18.70 2.78
N GLU A 78 -2.08 17.46 2.43
CA GLU A 78 -2.50 16.83 1.17
C GLU A 78 -4.02 16.55 1.18
N VAL A 79 -4.54 16.05 2.32
CA VAL A 79 -5.96 15.75 2.49
C VAL A 79 -6.81 17.02 2.48
N GLU A 80 -6.37 18.08 3.16
CA GLU A 80 -7.06 19.38 3.19
C GLU A 80 -7.17 19.98 1.78
N ARG A 81 -6.11 19.88 1.00
CA ARG A 81 -6.04 20.47 -0.34
C ARG A 81 -6.80 19.67 -1.39
N GLU A 82 -6.70 18.35 -1.36
CA GLU A 82 -7.23 17.47 -2.40
C GLU A 82 -8.60 16.85 -2.04
N GLY A 83 -8.94 16.79 -0.76
CA GLY A 83 -10.20 16.26 -0.26
C GLY A 83 -10.41 14.76 -0.49
N TYR A 84 -11.67 14.33 -0.41
CA TYR A 84 -12.14 12.95 -0.58
C TYR A 84 -13.15 12.79 -1.72
N GLY A 85 -13.54 13.88 -2.40
CA GLY A 85 -14.57 13.82 -3.46
C GLY A 85 -15.87 13.18 -2.96
N LEU A 86 -16.45 12.27 -3.74
CA LEU A 86 -17.69 11.57 -3.39
C LEU A 86 -17.60 10.72 -2.12
N LEU A 87 -16.40 10.27 -1.75
CA LEU A 87 -16.18 9.54 -0.50
C LEU A 87 -16.41 10.39 0.75
N ALA A 88 -16.43 11.72 0.63
CA ALA A 88 -16.66 12.61 1.77
C ALA A 88 -18.03 12.38 2.45
N THR A 89 -19.05 11.98 1.68
CA THR A 89 -20.43 11.76 2.15
C THR A 89 -20.84 10.29 2.16
N ALA A 90 -19.95 9.38 1.74
CA ALA A 90 -20.23 7.94 1.73
C ALA A 90 -20.23 7.35 3.15
N ASP A 91 -21.05 6.31 3.34
CA ASP A 91 -21.07 5.52 4.57
C ASP A 91 -19.86 4.55 4.61
N VAL A 92 -18.68 5.15 4.72
CA VAL A 92 -17.38 4.47 4.83
C VAL A 92 -16.61 5.09 5.98
N ARG A 93 -16.06 4.25 6.85
CA ARG A 93 -15.15 4.71 7.90
C ARG A 93 -13.86 5.22 7.27
N ARG A 94 -13.63 6.53 7.32
CA ARG A 94 -12.39 7.15 6.85
C ARG A 94 -11.46 7.40 8.02
N VAL A 95 -10.23 6.91 7.90
CA VAL A 95 -9.20 7.08 8.95
C VAL A 95 -7.94 7.61 8.28
N CYS A 96 -7.51 8.79 8.70
CA CYS A 96 -6.24 9.38 8.26
C CYS A 96 -5.12 8.89 9.19
N LEU A 97 -4.18 8.13 8.62
CA LEU A 97 -3.00 7.59 9.29
C LEU A 97 -1.75 7.99 8.50
N PRO A 98 -1.26 9.21 8.69
CA PRO A 98 -0.19 9.75 7.86
C PRO A 98 1.09 8.92 7.96
N VAL A 99 1.64 8.52 6.81
CA VAL A 99 2.96 7.88 6.71
C VAL A 99 3.97 8.91 6.22
N ARG A 100 4.98 9.22 7.04
CA ARG A 100 5.93 10.32 6.85
C ARG A 100 7.36 9.92 7.23
N LYS A 101 8.36 10.65 6.70
CA LYS A 101 9.80 10.41 6.99
C LYS A 101 10.19 10.78 8.43
N SER A 102 9.51 11.76 9.03
CA SER A 102 9.69 12.14 10.42
C SER A 102 8.41 12.82 10.95
N PRO A 103 8.18 12.85 12.25
CA PRO A 103 7.01 13.53 12.84
C PRO A 103 6.86 15.01 12.44
N GLN A 104 7.98 15.67 12.11
CA GLN A 104 8.02 17.08 11.73
C GLN A 104 7.98 17.33 10.21
N SER A 105 8.04 16.29 9.38
CA SER A 105 8.03 16.47 7.93
C SER A 105 6.63 16.82 7.43
N SER A 106 6.47 18.02 6.90
CA SER A 106 5.45 18.31 5.90
C SER A 106 6.01 17.88 4.55
N LEU A 107 5.44 16.88 3.92
CA LEU A 107 5.78 16.56 2.54
C LEU A 107 4.96 17.49 1.64
N ALA A 108 5.43 18.71 1.41
CA ALA A 108 5.09 19.37 0.16
C ALA A 108 5.66 18.50 -0.99
N ALA A 109 4.91 18.35 -2.09
CA ALA A 109 5.41 17.62 -3.27
C ALA A 109 6.79 18.13 -3.76
N ARG A 110 7.17 19.34 -3.39
CA ARG A 110 8.48 19.96 -3.60
C ARG A 110 9.63 19.28 -2.84
N ASP A 111 9.35 18.61 -1.69
CA ASP A 111 10.36 17.85 -0.95
C ASP A 111 10.58 16.45 -1.56
N LEU A 112 9.73 16.05 -2.50
CA LEU A 112 9.88 14.84 -3.31
C LEU A 112 10.79 15.09 -4.53
N VAL A 113 11.21 16.34 -4.78
CA VAL A 113 12.05 16.74 -5.91
C VAL A 113 13.29 17.52 -5.45
N PRO A 114 14.17 16.95 -4.63
CA PRO A 114 15.59 17.25 -4.80
C PRO A 114 16.04 16.40 -5.96
N ASP A 115 16.89 16.91 -6.84
CA ASP A 115 17.54 16.19 -7.94
C ASP A 115 17.14 14.67 -8.00
N SER A 116 16.04 14.37 -8.69
CA SER A 116 15.32 13.10 -8.64
C SER A 116 16.15 11.89 -9.11
N SER A 117 17.35 12.14 -9.62
CA SER A 117 18.32 11.15 -10.05
C SER A 117 19.08 10.46 -8.88
N ARG A 118 18.91 10.91 -7.64
CA ARG A 118 19.71 10.45 -6.47
C ARG A 118 18.91 9.98 -5.26
N VAL A 119 17.59 9.81 -5.35
CA VAL A 119 16.79 9.32 -4.22
C VAL A 119 17.03 7.82 -4.06
N ASP A 120 17.68 7.41 -2.97
CA ASP A 120 17.66 6.00 -2.55
C ASP A 120 16.29 5.67 -1.98
N LEU A 121 15.48 4.93 -2.76
CA LEU A 121 14.14 4.53 -2.35
C LEU A 121 14.14 3.58 -1.14
N VAL A 122 15.20 2.80 -0.94
CA VAL A 122 15.32 1.92 0.24
C VAL A 122 15.47 2.75 1.50
N ASP A 123 16.35 3.77 1.47
CA ASP A 123 16.52 4.72 2.57
C ASP A 123 15.23 5.53 2.82
N LEU A 124 14.51 5.90 1.76
CA LEU A 124 13.20 6.54 1.88
C LEU A 124 12.21 5.63 2.62
N TYR A 125 12.10 4.34 2.25
CA TYR A 125 11.14 3.41 2.85
C TYR A 125 11.47 3.09 4.30
N ASP A 126 12.75 2.99 4.62
CA ASP A 126 13.23 2.84 6.00
C ASP A 126 12.82 4.05 6.86
N LYS A 127 13.01 5.28 6.34
CA LYS A 127 12.58 6.51 7.02
C LYS A 127 11.05 6.62 7.15
N LEU A 128 10.29 6.19 6.14
CA LEU A 128 8.82 6.15 6.21
C LEU A 128 8.36 5.17 7.29
N LEU A 129 8.98 4.00 7.36
CA LEU A 129 8.71 2.99 8.38
C LEU A 129 9.00 3.54 9.79
N ALA A 130 10.21 4.04 10.01
CA ALA A 130 10.64 4.56 11.31
C ALA A 130 9.81 5.78 11.76
N GLY A 131 9.46 6.68 10.84
CA GLY A 131 8.70 7.90 11.12
C GLY A 131 7.21 7.69 11.34
N SER A 132 6.69 6.46 11.17
CA SER A 132 5.24 6.21 11.13
C SER A 132 4.78 4.96 11.89
N ALA A 133 5.55 4.52 12.89
CA ALA A 133 5.26 3.28 13.63
C ALA A 133 3.82 3.28 14.19
N GLU A 134 3.38 4.36 14.83
CA GLU A 134 2.03 4.48 15.37
C GLU A 134 0.96 4.36 14.28
N SER A 135 1.13 5.06 13.14
CA SER A 135 0.19 5.01 12.01
C SER A 135 0.09 3.61 11.41
N ILE A 136 1.24 2.93 11.24
CA ILE A 136 1.29 1.59 10.65
C ILE A 136 0.65 0.57 11.61
N VAL A 137 0.96 0.60 12.90
CA VAL A 137 0.33 -0.29 13.91
C VAL A 137 -1.18 -0.03 13.98
N ALA A 138 -1.62 1.23 13.93
CA ALA A 138 -3.05 1.57 13.90
C ALA A 138 -3.73 1.04 12.62
N ALA A 139 -3.08 1.12 11.45
CA ALA A 139 -3.59 0.55 10.21
C ALA A 139 -3.73 -0.98 10.30
N VAL A 140 -2.74 -1.67 10.87
CA VAL A 140 -2.81 -3.12 11.13
C VAL A 140 -4.01 -3.47 12.01
N ARG A 141 -4.27 -2.70 13.08
CA ARG A 141 -5.43 -2.91 13.96
C ARG A 141 -6.76 -2.74 13.22
N LEU A 142 -6.86 -1.80 12.28
CA LEU A 142 -8.05 -1.65 11.43
C LEU A 142 -8.25 -2.86 10.50
N VAL A 143 -7.17 -3.43 9.98
CA VAL A 143 -7.22 -4.67 9.17
C VAL A 143 -7.62 -5.88 10.02
N ILE A 144 -7.22 -5.95 11.27
CA ILE A 144 -7.61 -7.04 12.20
C ILE A 144 -9.11 -7.02 12.52
N ASP A 145 -9.74 -5.86 12.46
CA ASP A 145 -11.15 -5.69 12.85
C ASP A 145 -12.10 -6.19 11.75
N ALA A 146 -12.51 -7.46 11.86
CA ALA A 146 -13.35 -8.15 10.88
C ALA A 146 -14.71 -7.47 10.61
N GLY A 147 -15.21 -6.66 11.55
CA GLY A 147 -16.45 -5.88 11.37
C GLY A 147 -16.32 -4.73 10.37
N HIS A 148 -15.11 -4.42 9.94
CA HIS A 148 -14.79 -3.27 9.09
C HIS A 148 -14.16 -3.64 7.74
N HIS A 149 -14.26 -4.92 7.32
CA HIS A 149 -13.84 -5.36 5.97
C HIS A 149 -14.91 -5.01 4.92
N SER A 150 -14.56 -4.74 3.69
CA SER A 150 -13.21 -4.67 3.14
C SER A 150 -12.51 -3.35 3.52
N VAL A 151 -11.20 -3.40 3.60
CA VAL A 151 -10.34 -2.25 3.87
C VAL A 151 -9.62 -1.86 2.58
N LEU A 152 -9.63 -0.58 2.22
CA LEU A 152 -8.78 -0.03 1.17
C LEU A 152 -7.82 0.98 1.80
N PHE A 153 -6.53 0.86 1.53
CA PHE A 153 -5.56 1.87 1.93
C PHE A 153 -4.85 2.48 0.73
N HIS A 154 -4.57 3.78 0.82
CA HIS A 154 -3.97 4.53 -0.26
C HIS A 154 -3.05 5.65 0.25
N CYS A 155 -2.22 6.16 -0.67
CA CYS A 155 -1.58 7.46 -0.54
C CYS A 155 -1.90 8.29 -1.79
N ALA A 156 -0.98 9.08 -2.33
CA ALA A 156 -1.17 9.75 -3.61
C ALA A 156 -1.10 8.76 -4.78
N ALA A 157 0.09 8.20 -5.04
CA ALA A 157 0.33 7.27 -6.15
C ALA A 157 -0.05 5.81 -5.87
N GLY A 158 -0.27 5.44 -4.61
CA GLY A 158 -0.43 4.03 -4.23
C GLY A 158 0.87 3.23 -4.32
N LYS A 159 2.04 3.90 -4.35
CA LYS A 159 3.36 3.31 -4.57
C LYS A 159 4.16 3.20 -3.27
N ASP A 160 4.70 4.32 -2.76
CA ASP A 160 5.71 4.33 -1.69
C ASP A 160 5.12 4.08 -0.30
N ARG A 161 4.33 5.01 0.25
CA ARG A 161 3.68 4.87 1.57
C ARG A 161 2.76 3.65 1.60
N THR A 162 2.00 3.45 0.56
CA THR A 162 1.15 2.27 0.33
C THR A 162 1.98 1.00 0.19
N GLY A 163 3.12 1.06 -0.50
CA GLY A 163 4.05 -0.05 -0.66
C GLY A 163 4.66 -0.50 0.66
N VAL A 164 5.07 0.45 1.51
CA VAL A 164 5.60 0.15 2.85
C VAL A 164 4.54 -0.54 3.72
N LEU A 165 3.31 -0.01 3.78
CA LEU A 165 2.25 -0.66 4.56
C LEU A 165 1.88 -2.05 4.01
N ALA A 166 1.79 -2.20 2.67
CA ALA A 166 1.54 -3.50 2.05
C ALA A 166 2.64 -4.51 2.41
N ALA A 167 3.91 -4.10 2.32
CA ALA A 167 5.05 -4.95 2.67
C ALA A 167 5.00 -5.40 4.12
N VAL A 168 4.72 -4.48 5.06
CA VAL A 168 4.58 -4.82 6.49
C VAL A 168 3.45 -5.80 6.74
N LEU A 169 2.27 -5.59 6.14
CA LEU A 169 1.12 -6.50 6.31
C LEU A 169 1.44 -7.90 5.77
N LEU A 170 2.01 -7.98 4.57
CA LEU A 170 2.26 -9.23 3.88
C LEU A 170 3.41 -10.03 4.52
N ASP A 171 4.52 -9.36 4.86
CA ASP A 171 5.65 -10.00 5.54
C ASP A 171 5.26 -10.52 6.94
N ALA A 172 4.48 -9.75 7.71
CA ALA A 172 4.02 -10.16 9.04
C ALA A 172 3.14 -11.42 9.04
N VAL A 173 2.50 -11.73 7.91
CA VAL A 173 1.70 -12.95 7.78
C VAL A 173 2.43 -14.08 7.05
N GLY A 174 3.68 -13.86 6.64
CA GLY A 174 4.56 -14.87 6.05
C GLY A 174 4.45 -15.00 4.53
N VAL A 175 4.05 -13.96 3.82
CA VAL A 175 4.21 -13.91 2.36
C VAL A 175 5.68 -13.81 2.01
N PRO A 176 6.22 -14.65 1.08
CA PRO A 176 7.63 -14.60 0.71
C PRO A 176 8.05 -13.23 0.14
N PRO A 177 9.26 -12.75 0.42
CA PRO A 177 9.77 -11.46 -0.07
C PRO A 177 9.65 -11.28 -1.59
N GLU A 178 9.83 -12.36 -2.36
CA GLU A 178 9.70 -12.34 -3.82
C GLU A 178 8.27 -12.04 -4.27
N ALA A 179 7.27 -12.61 -3.59
CA ALA A 179 5.87 -12.35 -3.91
C ALA A 179 5.45 -10.92 -3.52
N ILE A 180 6.00 -10.39 -2.43
CA ILE A 180 5.79 -8.99 -2.02
C ILE A 180 6.44 -8.03 -3.02
N ALA A 181 7.67 -8.33 -3.45
CA ALA A 181 8.39 -7.53 -4.44
C ALA A 181 7.70 -7.56 -5.81
N ALA A 182 7.16 -8.71 -6.21
CA ALA A 182 6.36 -8.85 -7.44
C ALA A 182 5.05 -8.04 -7.34
N ASP A 183 4.32 -8.10 -6.21
CA ASP A 183 3.16 -7.23 -6.01
C ASP A 183 3.52 -5.75 -6.12
N TYR A 184 4.59 -5.32 -5.47
CA TYR A 184 5.04 -3.94 -5.54
C TYR A 184 5.32 -3.52 -7.00
N ALA A 185 6.00 -4.37 -7.77
CA ALA A 185 6.40 -4.10 -9.16
C ALA A 185 5.20 -3.93 -10.10
N LEU A 186 4.05 -4.57 -9.84
CA LEU A 186 2.81 -4.36 -10.59
C LEU A 186 2.40 -2.89 -10.67
N THR A 187 2.76 -2.08 -9.67
CA THR A 187 2.51 -0.64 -9.70
C THR A 187 3.13 0.02 -10.94
N GLY A 188 4.25 -0.50 -11.45
CA GLY A 188 4.91 0.00 -12.66
C GLY A 188 4.04 -0.04 -13.90
N GLU A 189 3.18 -1.04 -14.02
CA GLU A 189 2.25 -1.19 -15.14
C GLU A 189 1.24 -0.04 -15.23
N ARG A 190 0.92 0.59 -14.10
CA ARG A 190 -0.09 1.65 -13.97
C ARG A 190 0.51 3.03 -13.71
N MET A 191 1.83 3.16 -13.52
CA MET A 191 2.46 4.44 -13.12
C MET A 191 2.23 5.58 -14.10
N HIS A 192 2.12 5.29 -15.40
CA HIS A 192 1.84 6.32 -16.40
C HIS A 192 0.42 6.92 -16.20
N LEU A 193 -0.59 6.09 -15.93
CA LEU A 193 -1.96 6.53 -15.63
C LEU A 193 -2.01 7.32 -14.31
N VAL A 194 -1.37 6.77 -13.27
CA VAL A 194 -1.28 7.41 -11.96
C VAL A 194 -0.61 8.79 -12.05
N ARG A 195 0.52 8.89 -12.77
CA ARG A 195 1.22 10.16 -12.95
C ARG A 195 0.36 11.21 -13.64
N ASP A 196 -0.33 10.83 -14.72
CA ASP A 196 -1.15 11.76 -15.50
C ASP A 196 -2.33 12.30 -14.65
N ARG A 197 -2.92 11.46 -13.78
CA ARG A 197 -3.95 11.93 -12.83
C ARG A 197 -3.39 12.82 -11.73
N LEU A 198 -2.24 12.47 -11.18
CA LEU A 198 -1.60 13.27 -10.13
C LEU A 198 -1.15 14.64 -10.65
N ASP A 199 -0.65 14.72 -11.88
CA ASP A 199 -0.22 15.99 -12.48
C ASP A 199 -1.37 17.00 -12.63
N ALA A 200 -2.61 16.53 -12.70
CA ALA A 200 -3.81 17.35 -12.70
C ALA A 200 -4.19 17.90 -11.31
N LEU A 201 -3.55 17.44 -10.23
CA LEU A 201 -3.85 17.84 -8.86
C LEU A 201 -2.85 18.88 -8.37
N PRO A 202 -3.31 19.95 -7.69
CA PRO A 202 -2.45 21.05 -7.23
C PRO A 202 -1.27 20.61 -6.35
N SER A 203 -1.46 19.58 -5.52
CA SER A 203 -0.41 19.06 -4.62
C SER A 203 0.73 18.35 -5.35
N TYR A 204 0.49 17.90 -6.59
CA TYR A 204 1.40 17.02 -7.32
C TYR A 204 1.75 17.53 -8.72
N ALA A 205 1.35 18.76 -9.05
CA ALA A 205 1.65 19.37 -10.34
C ALA A 205 3.17 19.45 -10.59
N GLY A 206 3.61 19.14 -11.82
CA GLY A 206 5.01 19.19 -12.23
C GLY A 206 5.82 17.95 -11.84
N LEU A 207 5.19 16.79 -11.67
CA LEU A 207 5.89 15.52 -11.45
C LEU A 207 6.81 15.18 -12.62
N PRO A 208 7.99 14.58 -12.34
CA PRO A 208 8.93 14.18 -13.38
C PRO A 208 8.35 13.03 -14.25
N PRO A 209 8.96 12.72 -15.41
CA PRO A 209 8.60 11.54 -16.21
C PRO A 209 8.72 10.23 -15.40
N VAL A 210 7.87 9.24 -15.72
CA VAL A 210 7.81 7.93 -15.03
C VAL A 210 9.15 7.18 -15.09
N SER A 211 9.94 7.41 -16.13
CA SER A 211 11.26 6.77 -16.34
C SER A 211 12.36 7.27 -15.40
N THR A 212 12.08 8.23 -14.53
CA THR A 212 13.10 8.87 -13.70
C THR A 212 12.91 8.61 -12.20
N GLY A 213 13.97 8.14 -11.57
CA GLY A 213 14.25 8.19 -10.13
C GLY A 213 13.06 7.81 -9.24
N ILE A 214 12.44 8.81 -8.63
CA ILE A 214 11.41 8.63 -7.61
C ILE A 214 10.11 7.98 -8.11
N LEU A 215 9.81 8.05 -9.40
CA LEU A 215 8.63 7.40 -9.99
C LEU A 215 8.94 5.98 -10.52
N GLY A 216 10.20 5.57 -10.53
CA GLY A 216 10.60 4.20 -10.88
C GLY A 216 9.96 3.18 -9.93
N VAL A 217 9.61 2.01 -10.46
CA VAL A 217 9.04 0.90 -9.69
C VAL A 217 9.83 -0.36 -10.03
N GLU A 218 10.78 -0.67 -9.20
CA GLU A 218 11.66 -1.83 -9.38
C GLU A 218 11.47 -2.82 -8.23
N ALA A 219 11.21 -4.09 -8.54
CA ALA A 219 11.09 -5.16 -7.55
C ALA A 219 12.30 -5.22 -6.60
N GLU A 220 13.49 -4.92 -7.11
CA GLU A 220 14.73 -4.91 -6.35
C GLU A 220 14.73 -3.90 -5.19
N VAL A 221 14.08 -2.75 -5.36
CA VAL A 221 13.91 -1.77 -4.27
C VAL A 221 13.17 -2.40 -3.09
N MET A 222 12.08 -3.11 -3.38
CA MET A 222 11.27 -3.77 -2.34
C MET A 222 12.01 -4.96 -1.72
N ARG A 223 12.76 -5.75 -2.51
CA ARG A 223 13.61 -6.84 -1.97
C ARG A 223 14.63 -6.29 -0.97
N ARG A 224 15.34 -5.24 -1.34
CA ARG A 224 16.34 -4.60 -0.47
C ARG A 224 15.72 -4.00 0.78
N PHE A 225 14.54 -3.39 0.67
CA PHE A 225 13.81 -2.89 1.83
C PHE A 225 13.43 -4.03 2.80
N LEU A 226 12.86 -5.13 2.28
CA LEU A 226 12.49 -6.30 3.10
C LEU A 226 13.73 -6.97 3.73
N ALA A 227 14.82 -7.08 2.99
CA ALA A 227 16.09 -7.60 3.52
C ALA A 227 16.62 -6.72 4.66
N LYS A 228 16.55 -5.39 4.52
CA LYS A 228 16.91 -4.45 5.58
C LYS A 228 16.00 -4.57 6.79
N LEU A 229 14.67 -4.64 6.59
CA LEU A 229 13.68 -4.83 7.65
C LEU A 229 13.95 -6.14 8.43
N SER A 230 14.29 -7.21 7.73
CA SER A 230 14.66 -8.48 8.34
C SER A 230 15.98 -8.39 9.13
N ALA A 231 17.00 -7.73 8.57
CA ALA A 231 18.30 -7.60 9.21
C ALA A 231 18.25 -6.72 10.47
N ASP A 232 17.54 -5.60 10.41
CA ASP A 232 17.54 -4.60 11.48
C ASP A 232 16.53 -4.93 12.59
N HIS A 233 15.42 -5.61 12.25
CA HIS A 233 14.30 -5.80 13.16
C HIS A 233 13.78 -7.25 13.28
N GLY A 234 14.33 -8.20 12.53
CA GLY A 234 13.82 -9.57 12.50
C GLY A 234 12.56 -9.76 11.63
N GLY A 235 12.24 -8.79 10.78
CA GLY A 235 11.07 -8.79 9.91
C GLY A 235 9.89 -7.96 10.44
N ALA A 236 8.83 -7.87 9.66
CA ALA A 236 7.68 -7.01 10.00
C ALA A 236 6.92 -7.49 11.24
N ALA A 237 6.84 -8.79 11.50
CA ALA A 237 6.17 -9.30 12.70
C ALA A 237 6.85 -8.78 13.98
N GLU A 238 8.17 -8.92 14.08
CA GLU A 238 8.94 -8.44 15.23
C GLU A 238 8.91 -6.91 15.32
N TRP A 239 9.00 -6.22 14.19
CA TRP A 239 8.89 -4.77 14.15
C TRP A 239 7.53 -4.27 14.67
N LEU A 240 6.42 -4.92 14.28
CA LEU A 240 5.07 -4.59 14.75
C LEU A 240 4.93 -4.86 16.26
N LEU A 241 5.47 -5.97 16.77
CA LEU A 241 5.46 -6.28 18.20
C LEU A 241 6.25 -5.22 19.00
N ALA A 242 7.43 -4.83 18.52
CA ALA A 242 8.22 -3.74 19.10
C ALA A 242 7.48 -2.40 19.05
N GLY A 243 6.66 -2.16 18.01
CA GLY A 243 5.79 -1.00 17.83
C GLY A 243 4.50 -1.02 18.68
N GLY A 244 4.31 -2.05 19.51
CA GLY A 244 3.20 -2.15 20.44
C GLY A 244 2.00 -2.97 19.97
N LEU A 245 2.14 -3.72 18.86
CA LEU A 245 1.18 -4.77 18.50
C LEU A 245 1.36 -5.94 19.47
N THR A 246 0.27 -6.55 19.95
CA THR A 246 0.36 -7.73 20.80
C THR A 246 0.48 -9.02 19.99
N THR A 247 1.02 -10.09 20.58
CA THR A 247 1.06 -11.42 19.95
C THR A 247 -0.32 -11.94 19.57
N GLY A 248 -1.33 -11.63 20.37
CA GLY A 248 -2.74 -11.96 20.08
C GLY A 248 -3.29 -11.17 18.88
N GLU A 249 -2.91 -9.91 18.72
CA GLU A 249 -3.27 -9.12 17.53
C GLU A 249 -2.56 -9.66 16.27
N LEU A 250 -1.28 -10.02 16.36
CA LEU A 250 -0.54 -10.64 15.26
C LEU A 250 -1.17 -11.98 14.82
N ALA A 251 -1.57 -12.82 15.79
CA ALA A 251 -2.28 -14.06 15.48
C ALA A 251 -3.63 -13.79 14.78
N ARG A 252 -4.38 -12.77 15.21
CA ARG A 252 -5.62 -12.36 14.54
C ARG A 252 -5.37 -11.80 13.13
N LEU A 253 -4.30 -11.03 12.92
CA LEU A 253 -3.92 -10.55 11.58
C LEU A 253 -3.73 -11.74 10.63
N ARG A 254 -3.01 -12.77 11.04
CA ARG A 254 -2.82 -14.01 10.26
C ARG A 254 -4.15 -14.71 9.99
N ALA A 255 -5.02 -14.86 11.00
CA ALA A 255 -6.33 -15.49 10.83
C ALA A 255 -7.26 -14.72 9.87
N VAL A 256 -7.15 -13.40 9.82
CA VAL A 256 -7.92 -12.54 8.93
C VAL A 256 -7.38 -12.60 7.50
N LEU A 257 -6.06 -12.48 7.33
CA LEU A 257 -5.45 -12.35 6.01
C LEU A 257 -5.12 -13.66 5.31
N ILE A 258 -5.04 -14.80 6.01
CA ILE A 258 -4.72 -16.09 5.40
C ILE A 258 -6.01 -16.87 5.16
N ALA A 259 -6.21 -17.34 3.93
CA ALA A 259 -7.29 -18.25 3.61
C ALA A 259 -6.98 -19.64 4.19
N PRO A 260 -7.94 -20.34 4.78
CA PRO A 260 -7.76 -21.75 5.10
C PRO A 260 -7.54 -22.56 3.82
N GLU A 261 -6.74 -23.61 3.94
CA GLU A 261 -6.55 -24.57 2.84
C GLU A 261 -7.85 -25.29 2.47
#